data_7d528acd36021678bd789943274a820b
#
_entry.id   7d528acd36021678bd789943274a820b
#
_cell.length_a   1.000
_cell.length_b   1.000
_cell.length_c   1.000
_cell.angle_alpha   90.00
_cell.angle_beta   90.00
_cell.angle_gamma   90.00
#
_symmetry.space_group_name_H-M   'P 1'
#
loop_
_entity.id
_entity.type
_entity.pdbx_description
1 polymer ?
#
loop_
_entity_poly.entity_id
_entity_poly.type
_entity_poly.pdbx_seq_one_letter_code
_entity_poly.pdbx_strand_id
1 'polypeptide(L)'
;MKKLILALALLIPAAALPQTTLSTATFAAGCFWCSEEAFEKVPGVVSVVSGYTDGKAKNPTYEQVSTGGTGHTEAVEVKFDPAKVTYEQLLDVFWVNHDPTYVDRQFCDQGSQYRPGIYWHDEAQKRQAEASKAKYAKLKAFKQPIVTPIVKASQFWPAEDYHQDYYKKNPVRYKFYTSGCGRYARLDELWGKLRK
;
A
#
# COMPACT_ATOMS: atom_id res chain seq x y z
N MET A 1 -41.40 58.07 26.00
CA MET A 1 -41.66 57.12 24.91
C MET A 1 -40.31 56.39 24.58
N LYS A 2 -40.11 55.17 25.12
CA LYS A 2 -38.88 54.40 24.91
C LYS A 2 -39.07 53.55 23.67
N LYS A 3 -38.28 53.77 22.62
CA LYS A 3 -38.26 52.92 21.39
C LYS A 3 -37.50 51.66 21.67
N LEU A 4 -38.18 50.52 21.63
CA LEU A 4 -37.58 49.17 21.72
C LEU A 4 -37.06 48.80 20.33
N ILE A 5 -35.73 48.70 20.18
CA ILE A 5 -35.09 48.18 18.95
C ILE A 5 -34.99 46.70 19.08
N LEU A 6 -35.77 45.96 18.28
CA LEU A 6 -35.74 44.52 18.20
C LEU A 6 -34.62 44.11 17.21
N ALA A 7 -33.50 43.61 17.73
CA ALA A 7 -32.42 43.08 16.91
C ALA A 7 -32.80 41.66 16.41
N LEU A 8 -33.05 41.53 15.13
CA LEU A 8 -33.30 40.24 14.47
C LEU A 8 -31.95 39.55 14.20
N ALA A 9 -31.62 38.55 15.00
CA ALA A 9 -30.42 37.73 14.79
C ALA A 9 -30.68 36.78 13.60
N LEU A 10 -30.01 37.02 12.48
CA LEU A 10 -29.97 36.10 11.34
C LEU A 10 -29.10 34.87 11.71
N LEU A 11 -29.74 33.74 11.97
CA LEU A 11 -29.07 32.41 12.06
C LEU A 11 -28.67 31.97 10.65
N ILE A 12 -27.40 32.16 10.31
CA ILE A 12 -26.80 31.58 9.09
C ILE A 12 -26.58 30.12 9.34
N PRO A 13 -27.20 29.19 8.57
CA PRO A 13 -26.92 27.77 8.72
C PRO A 13 -25.46 27.52 8.35
N ALA A 14 -24.69 26.90 9.26
CA ALA A 14 -23.36 26.44 8.98
C ALA A 14 -23.48 25.31 7.94
N ALA A 15 -23.00 25.54 6.72
CA ALA A 15 -22.90 24.51 5.70
C ALA A 15 -21.94 23.42 6.22
N ALA A 16 -22.46 22.22 6.45
CA ALA A 16 -21.63 21.06 6.78
C ALA A 16 -20.72 20.76 5.58
N LEU A 17 -19.41 20.84 5.77
CA LEU A 17 -18.45 20.42 4.76
C LEU A 17 -18.68 18.93 4.45
N PRO A 18 -18.68 18.53 3.18
CA PRO A 18 -18.82 17.12 2.83
C PRO A 18 -17.67 16.33 3.47
N GLN A 19 -18.02 15.36 4.31
CA GLN A 19 -17.07 14.46 4.92
C GLN A 19 -16.56 13.53 3.84
N THR A 20 -15.30 13.66 3.45
CA THR A 20 -14.68 12.79 2.44
C THR A 20 -14.62 11.36 2.98
N THR A 21 -15.33 10.43 2.32
CA THR A 21 -15.25 9.02 2.66
C THR A 21 -13.95 8.46 2.11
N LEU A 22 -13.04 8.06 3.01
CA LEU A 22 -11.77 7.43 2.61
C LEU A 22 -12.01 6.02 2.06
N SER A 23 -11.23 5.66 1.07
CA SER A 23 -11.16 4.31 0.51
C SER A 23 -9.96 3.56 1.07
N THR A 24 -10.01 2.21 0.97
CA THR A 24 -8.96 1.31 1.45
C THR A 24 -8.40 0.51 0.27
N ALA A 25 -7.07 0.36 0.24
CA ALA A 25 -6.35 -0.55 -0.65
C ALA A 25 -5.36 -1.38 0.16
N THR A 26 -5.09 -2.63 -0.24
CA THR A 26 -4.11 -3.49 0.44
C THR A 26 -3.16 -4.10 -0.57
N PHE A 27 -1.85 -3.95 -0.32
CA PHE A 27 -0.79 -4.40 -1.21
C PHE A 27 0.33 -5.11 -0.45
N ALA A 28 0.88 -6.17 -1.05
CA ALA A 28 2.11 -6.82 -0.61
C ALA A 28 3.17 -6.69 -1.71
N ALA A 29 4.35 -6.17 -1.38
CA ALA A 29 5.43 -5.92 -2.32
C ALA A 29 6.82 -6.28 -1.74
N GLY A 30 6.88 -7.37 -0.97
CA GLY A 30 8.03 -7.75 -0.15
C GLY A 30 8.04 -6.98 1.17
N CYS A 31 9.21 -6.58 1.65
CA CYS A 31 9.35 -5.86 2.92
C CYS A 31 8.37 -4.67 3.01
N PHE A 32 7.51 -4.70 4.03
CA PHE A 32 6.47 -3.68 4.23
C PHE A 32 7.02 -2.29 4.56
N TRP A 33 8.23 -2.15 5.14
CA TRP A 33 8.87 -0.84 5.34
C TRP A 33 9.04 -0.08 4.02
N CYS A 34 9.42 -0.82 2.95
CA CYS A 34 9.61 -0.22 1.62
C CYS A 34 8.27 0.11 0.95
N SER A 35 7.26 -0.71 1.19
CA SER A 35 5.91 -0.48 0.69
C SER A 35 5.27 0.72 1.38
N GLU A 36 5.41 0.82 2.72
CA GLU A 36 4.93 1.95 3.51
C GLU A 36 5.55 3.27 3.00
N GLU A 37 6.90 3.32 2.87
CA GLU A 37 7.58 4.51 2.32
C GLU A 37 7.04 4.90 0.93
N ALA A 38 6.83 3.93 0.06
CA ALA A 38 6.40 4.19 -1.31
C ALA A 38 4.98 4.79 -1.38
N PHE A 39 4.04 4.27 -0.57
CA PHE A 39 2.66 4.73 -0.59
C PHE A 39 2.45 6.01 0.22
N GLU A 40 3.16 6.22 1.33
CA GLU A 40 3.04 7.45 2.12
C GLU A 40 3.47 8.71 1.36
N LYS A 41 4.34 8.58 0.37
CA LYS A 41 4.77 9.68 -0.49
C LYS A 41 3.75 10.08 -1.55
N VAL A 42 2.65 9.35 -1.68
CA VAL A 42 1.63 9.62 -2.70
C VAL A 42 0.67 10.71 -2.21
N PRO A 43 0.56 11.86 -2.89
CA PRO A 43 -0.43 12.88 -2.53
C PRO A 43 -1.84 12.31 -2.59
N GLY A 44 -2.61 12.47 -1.53
CA GLY A 44 -3.97 11.92 -1.41
C GLY A 44 -4.04 10.62 -0.59
N VAL A 45 -2.91 9.97 -0.32
CA VAL A 45 -2.83 8.94 0.72
C VAL A 45 -2.89 9.61 2.09
N VAL A 46 -3.73 9.09 2.97
CA VAL A 46 -3.99 9.65 4.31
C VAL A 46 -3.23 8.90 5.39
N SER A 47 -3.15 7.57 5.27
CA SER A 47 -2.35 6.74 6.16
C SER A 47 -1.96 5.44 5.47
N VAL A 48 -0.82 4.91 5.86
CA VAL A 48 -0.35 3.58 5.49
C VAL A 48 -0.01 2.83 6.77
N VAL A 49 -0.47 1.60 6.89
CA VAL A 49 -0.20 0.75 8.06
C VAL A 49 0.50 -0.51 7.57
N SER A 50 1.70 -0.76 8.06
CA SER A 50 2.42 -2.03 7.86
C SER A 50 1.76 -3.16 8.65
N GLY A 51 1.62 -4.34 8.05
CA GLY A 51 0.95 -5.46 8.71
C GLY A 51 1.02 -6.77 7.94
N TYR A 52 0.13 -7.68 8.28
CA TYR A 52 0.09 -9.06 7.80
C TYR A 52 -1.29 -9.41 7.26
N THR A 53 -1.35 -10.13 6.15
CA THR A 53 -2.62 -10.59 5.56
C THR A 53 -2.46 -11.93 4.84
N ASP A 54 -3.56 -12.51 4.41
CA ASP A 54 -3.63 -13.71 3.55
C ASP A 54 -3.03 -14.96 4.20
N GLY A 55 -3.00 -15.03 5.53
CA GLY A 55 -2.57 -16.18 6.31
C GLY A 55 -3.70 -16.76 7.16
N LYS A 56 -3.39 -17.81 7.91
CA LYS A 56 -4.35 -18.55 8.73
C LYS A 56 -4.24 -18.23 10.22
N ALA A 57 -3.08 -17.81 10.69
CA ALA A 57 -2.87 -17.47 12.10
C ALA A 57 -3.65 -16.20 12.45
N LYS A 58 -4.32 -16.22 13.61
CA LYS A 58 -5.02 -15.04 14.14
C LYS A 58 -4.05 -14.24 14.99
N ASN A 59 -4.08 -12.91 14.82
CA ASN A 59 -3.22 -11.97 15.54
C ASN A 59 -1.75 -12.42 15.60
N PRO A 60 -1.11 -12.64 14.43
CA PRO A 60 0.26 -13.14 14.37
C PRO A 60 1.25 -12.07 14.85
N THR A 61 2.37 -12.49 15.45
CA THR A 61 3.51 -11.62 15.72
C THR A 61 4.50 -11.62 14.57
N TYR A 62 5.38 -10.62 14.53
CA TYR A 62 6.46 -10.54 13.53
C TYR A 62 7.34 -11.81 13.53
N GLU A 63 7.72 -12.29 14.73
CA GLU A 63 8.54 -13.48 14.85
C GLU A 63 7.86 -14.71 14.22
N GLN A 64 6.54 -14.84 14.40
CA GLN A 64 5.77 -15.93 13.81
C GLN A 64 5.70 -15.80 12.28
N VAL A 65 5.45 -14.59 11.75
CA VAL A 65 5.37 -14.36 10.31
C VAL A 65 6.73 -14.53 9.64
N SER A 66 7.78 -13.98 10.23
CA SER A 66 9.14 -14.03 9.68
C SER A 66 9.70 -15.44 9.52
N THR A 67 9.20 -16.41 10.31
CA THR A 67 9.54 -17.83 10.16
C THR A 67 8.78 -18.52 9.03
N GLY A 68 7.79 -17.89 8.41
CA GLY A 68 7.00 -18.43 7.29
C GLY A 68 5.87 -19.38 7.68
N GLY A 69 5.74 -19.75 8.97
CA GLY A 69 4.78 -20.79 9.43
C GLY A 69 3.31 -20.32 9.51
N THR A 70 3.03 -19.04 9.48
CA THR A 70 1.68 -18.49 9.63
C THR A 70 0.84 -18.48 8.36
N GLY A 71 1.51 -18.57 7.20
CA GLY A 71 0.92 -18.37 5.88
C GLY A 71 0.65 -16.90 5.52
N HIS A 72 0.88 -15.95 6.43
CA HIS A 72 0.75 -14.53 6.15
C HIS A 72 1.86 -14.00 5.24
N THR A 73 1.54 -12.92 4.51
CA THR A 73 2.54 -12.07 3.85
C THR A 73 2.61 -10.72 4.54
N GLU A 74 3.79 -10.11 4.53
CA GLU A 74 3.95 -8.69 4.84
C GLU A 74 3.19 -7.86 3.80
N ALA A 75 2.38 -6.93 4.26
CA ALA A 75 1.53 -6.09 3.43
C ALA A 75 1.37 -4.69 4.05
N VAL A 76 0.82 -3.78 3.26
CA VAL A 76 0.38 -2.47 3.75
C VAL A 76 -1.09 -2.26 3.47
N GLU A 77 -1.81 -1.72 4.45
CA GLU A 77 -3.15 -1.18 4.27
C GLU A 77 -3.05 0.33 4.07
N VAL A 78 -3.57 0.81 2.93
CA VAL A 78 -3.50 2.20 2.49
C VAL A 78 -4.89 2.82 2.59
N LYS A 79 -5.06 3.86 3.40
CA LYS A 79 -6.26 4.72 3.41
C LYS A 79 -5.99 5.92 2.53
N PHE A 80 -6.85 6.20 1.58
CA PHE A 80 -6.67 7.28 0.62
C PHE A 80 -7.96 8.05 0.35
N ASP A 81 -7.82 9.31 -0.03
CA ASP A 81 -8.89 10.19 -0.48
C ASP A 81 -9.11 9.98 -1.99
N PRO A 82 -10.22 9.33 -2.40
CA PRO A 82 -10.48 9.03 -3.82
C PRO A 82 -10.73 10.29 -4.68
N ALA A 83 -10.93 11.45 -4.06
CA ALA A 83 -11.01 12.72 -4.77
C ALA A 83 -9.61 13.29 -5.12
N LYS A 84 -8.53 12.79 -4.49
CA LYS A 84 -7.15 13.26 -4.68
C LYS A 84 -6.27 12.25 -5.40
N VAL A 85 -6.48 10.96 -5.15
CA VAL A 85 -5.74 9.89 -5.78
C VAL A 85 -6.67 8.72 -6.08
N THR A 86 -6.57 8.16 -7.29
CA THR A 86 -7.38 7.01 -7.71
C THR A 86 -6.72 5.69 -7.31
N TYR A 87 -7.51 4.61 -7.26
CA TYR A 87 -6.97 3.27 -7.03
C TYR A 87 -6.02 2.83 -8.15
N GLU A 88 -6.27 3.23 -9.41
CA GLU A 88 -5.38 2.97 -10.54
C GLU A 88 -4.01 3.64 -10.35
N GLN A 89 -3.97 4.85 -9.82
CA GLN A 89 -2.70 5.52 -9.51
C GLN A 89 -1.94 4.79 -8.40
N LEU A 90 -2.64 4.23 -7.39
CA LEU A 90 -2.01 3.39 -6.38
C LEU A 90 -1.49 2.07 -6.97
N LEU A 91 -2.21 1.48 -7.93
CA LEU A 91 -1.73 0.32 -8.69
C LEU A 91 -0.47 0.65 -9.51
N ASP A 92 -0.39 1.83 -10.13
CA ASP A 92 0.81 2.26 -10.84
C ASP A 92 2.02 2.39 -9.88
N VAL A 93 1.81 2.93 -8.67
CA VAL A 93 2.85 2.95 -7.61
C VAL A 93 3.24 1.53 -7.19
N PHE A 94 2.27 0.63 -6.98
CA PHE A 94 2.51 -0.76 -6.61
C PHE A 94 3.41 -1.47 -7.63
N TRP A 95 3.06 -1.38 -8.94
CA TRP A 95 3.80 -2.09 -9.99
C TRP A 95 5.27 -1.69 -10.02
N VAL A 96 5.58 -0.41 -9.95
CA VAL A 96 6.97 0.07 -10.07
C VAL A 96 7.80 -0.09 -8.79
N ASN A 97 7.20 -0.61 -7.72
CA ASN A 97 7.86 -0.81 -6.43
C ASN A 97 8.13 -2.28 -6.06
N HIS A 98 7.87 -3.24 -6.97
CA HIS A 98 8.24 -4.65 -6.75
C HIS A 98 8.71 -5.33 -8.06
N ASP A 99 9.30 -6.51 -7.93
CA ASP A 99 9.57 -7.39 -9.07
C ASP A 99 8.36 -8.31 -9.28
N PRO A 100 7.57 -8.12 -10.34
CA PRO A 100 6.34 -8.86 -10.56
C PRO A 100 6.57 -10.28 -11.08
N THR A 101 7.82 -10.67 -11.32
CA THR A 101 8.22 -11.99 -11.83
C THR A 101 8.60 -12.97 -10.71
N TYR A 102 8.67 -12.52 -9.46
CA TYR A 102 8.97 -13.34 -8.30
C TYR A 102 7.71 -13.86 -7.60
N VAL A 103 7.74 -15.11 -7.14
CA VAL A 103 6.62 -15.75 -6.44
C VAL A 103 6.73 -15.53 -4.93
N ASP A 104 7.60 -16.25 -4.25
CA ASP A 104 7.73 -16.27 -2.79
C ASP A 104 9.00 -15.53 -2.34
N ARG A 105 9.20 -14.34 -2.87
CA ARG A 105 10.35 -13.50 -2.55
C ARG A 105 10.20 -12.10 -3.12
N GLN A 106 11.00 -11.16 -2.58
CA GLN A 106 11.30 -9.89 -3.23
C GLN A 106 12.75 -9.47 -2.92
N PHE A 107 13.53 -9.22 -3.95
CA PHE A 107 14.95 -8.82 -3.86
C PHE A 107 15.78 -9.79 -3.01
N CYS A 108 16.29 -9.36 -1.84
CA CYS A 108 17.04 -10.20 -0.92
C CYS A 108 16.14 -11.01 0.04
N ASP A 109 14.89 -10.62 0.19
CA ASP A 109 13.96 -11.27 1.13
C ASP A 109 13.39 -12.54 0.51
N GLN A 110 13.61 -13.67 1.17
CA GLN A 110 13.20 -15.01 0.72
C GLN A 110 12.08 -15.56 1.61
N GLY A 111 11.10 -16.20 0.99
CA GLY A 111 10.00 -16.88 1.67
C GLY A 111 8.63 -16.29 1.32
N SER A 112 7.59 -17.11 1.55
CA SER A 112 6.20 -16.76 1.23
C SER A 112 5.68 -15.52 1.97
N GLN A 113 6.29 -15.17 3.11
CA GLN A 113 5.99 -13.95 3.84
C GLN A 113 6.39 -12.67 3.09
N TYR A 114 7.15 -12.76 2.01
CA TYR A 114 7.55 -11.65 1.14
C TYR A 114 6.95 -11.76 -0.27
N ARG A 115 5.94 -12.65 -0.47
CA ARG A 115 5.26 -12.77 -1.76
C ARG A 115 4.53 -11.47 -2.11
N PRO A 116 4.58 -11.03 -3.39
CA PRO A 116 3.80 -9.89 -3.83
C PRO A 116 2.34 -10.26 -3.98
N GLY A 117 1.43 -9.27 -3.89
CA GLY A 117 0.01 -9.48 -4.11
C GLY A 117 -0.80 -8.19 -4.07
N ILE A 118 -1.91 -8.18 -4.81
CA ILE A 118 -2.95 -7.16 -4.77
C ILE A 118 -4.18 -7.77 -4.10
N TYR A 119 -4.63 -7.16 -3.00
CA TYR A 119 -5.75 -7.65 -2.20
C TYR A 119 -6.94 -6.70 -2.36
N TRP A 120 -7.90 -7.10 -3.23
CA TRP A 120 -9.04 -6.26 -3.56
C TRP A 120 -10.15 -6.33 -2.50
N HIS A 121 -10.77 -5.19 -2.21
CA HIS A 121 -11.85 -5.05 -1.23
C HIS A 121 -13.24 -5.10 -1.86
N ASP A 122 -13.36 -4.75 -3.15
CA ASP A 122 -14.61 -4.78 -3.91
C ASP A 122 -14.36 -5.15 -5.38
N GLU A 123 -15.46 -5.43 -6.10
CA GLU A 123 -15.39 -5.86 -7.51
C GLU A 123 -14.88 -4.76 -8.46
N ALA A 124 -14.96 -3.48 -8.08
CA ALA A 124 -14.37 -2.39 -8.87
C ALA A 124 -12.85 -2.43 -8.78
N GLN A 125 -12.30 -2.57 -7.56
CA GLN A 125 -10.86 -2.76 -7.36
C GLN A 125 -10.33 -4.00 -8.06
N LYS A 126 -11.07 -5.13 -8.02
CA LYS A 126 -10.68 -6.34 -8.74
C LYS A 126 -10.52 -6.09 -10.23
N ARG A 127 -11.54 -5.51 -10.87
CA ARG A 127 -11.49 -5.20 -12.31
C ARG A 127 -10.35 -4.25 -12.66
N GLN A 128 -10.12 -3.21 -11.84
CA GLN A 128 -9.03 -2.26 -12.04
C GLN A 128 -7.65 -2.92 -11.88
N ALA A 129 -7.48 -3.80 -10.88
CA ALA A 129 -6.25 -4.56 -10.67
C ALA A 129 -5.96 -5.50 -11.84
N GLU A 130 -6.96 -6.22 -12.34
CA GLU A 130 -6.84 -7.12 -13.49
C GLU A 130 -6.49 -6.35 -14.77
N ALA A 131 -7.15 -5.23 -15.04
CA ALA A 131 -6.87 -4.35 -16.17
C ALA A 131 -5.46 -3.76 -16.08
N SER A 132 -5.04 -3.33 -14.87
CA SER A 132 -3.70 -2.83 -14.60
C SER A 132 -2.64 -3.91 -14.84
N LYS A 133 -2.84 -5.13 -14.32
CA LYS A 133 -1.94 -6.27 -14.57
C LYS A 133 -1.79 -6.54 -16.08
N ALA A 134 -2.89 -6.52 -16.83
CA ALA A 134 -2.88 -6.71 -18.28
C ALA A 134 -2.15 -5.57 -19.02
N LYS A 135 -2.27 -4.32 -18.52
CA LYS A 135 -1.51 -3.14 -19.03
C LYS A 135 -0.02 -3.38 -18.86
N TYR A 136 0.43 -3.72 -17.65
CA TYR A 136 1.84 -3.91 -17.34
C TYR A 136 2.45 -5.15 -17.99
N ALA A 137 1.68 -6.22 -18.17
CA ALA A 137 2.13 -7.43 -18.88
C ALA A 137 2.44 -7.20 -20.37
N LYS A 138 1.87 -6.15 -20.97
CA LYS A 138 2.19 -5.76 -22.37
C LYS A 138 3.49 -4.97 -22.51
N LEU A 139 4.03 -4.47 -21.40
CA LEU A 139 5.32 -3.80 -21.41
C LEU A 139 6.41 -4.85 -21.65
N LYS A 140 7.23 -4.66 -22.68
CA LYS A 140 8.37 -5.55 -22.99
C LYS A 140 9.53 -5.41 -21.99
N ALA A 141 9.23 -5.01 -20.75
CA ALA A 141 10.23 -4.81 -19.68
C ALA A 141 10.73 -6.11 -19.08
N PHE A 142 9.95 -7.21 -19.22
CA PHE A 142 10.25 -8.47 -18.56
C PHE A 142 10.48 -9.59 -19.57
N LYS A 143 11.45 -10.47 -19.26
CA LYS A 143 11.65 -11.74 -19.98
C LYS A 143 10.70 -12.83 -19.46
N GLN A 144 10.20 -12.67 -18.26
CA GLN A 144 9.32 -13.63 -17.56
C GLN A 144 7.91 -13.03 -17.41
N PRO A 145 6.87 -13.87 -17.29
CA PRO A 145 5.52 -13.39 -17.09
C PRO A 145 5.35 -12.73 -15.71
N ILE A 146 4.38 -11.81 -15.62
CA ILE A 146 3.92 -11.26 -14.35
C ILE A 146 3.16 -12.35 -13.59
N VAL A 147 3.68 -12.76 -12.43
CA VAL A 147 3.09 -13.81 -11.59
C VAL A 147 2.35 -13.26 -10.37
N THR A 148 2.43 -11.96 -10.09
CA THR A 148 1.76 -11.29 -8.97
C THR A 148 0.27 -11.64 -8.93
N PRO A 149 -0.25 -12.25 -7.85
CA PRO A 149 -1.66 -12.62 -7.72
C PRO A 149 -2.54 -11.41 -7.41
N ILE A 150 -3.83 -11.53 -7.80
CA ILE A 150 -4.89 -10.60 -7.46
C ILE A 150 -5.94 -11.42 -6.71
N VAL A 151 -6.06 -11.22 -5.40
CA VAL A 151 -6.89 -12.02 -4.49
C VAL A 151 -7.87 -11.15 -3.73
N LYS A 152 -8.95 -11.74 -3.26
CA LYS A 152 -9.87 -11.03 -2.36
C LYS A 152 -9.17 -10.73 -1.04
N ALA A 153 -9.32 -9.51 -0.54
CA ALA A 153 -8.79 -9.13 0.76
C ALA A 153 -9.37 -10.01 1.87
N SER A 154 -8.51 -10.51 2.73
CA SER A 154 -8.84 -11.20 3.97
C SER A 154 -8.60 -10.28 5.17
N GLN A 155 -8.62 -10.84 6.38
CA GLN A 155 -8.30 -10.07 7.58
C GLN A 155 -6.88 -9.50 7.48
N PHE A 156 -6.78 -8.20 7.73
CA PHE A 156 -5.51 -7.51 7.90
C PHE A 156 -5.18 -7.38 9.40
N TRP A 157 -3.94 -7.66 9.76
CA TRP A 157 -3.41 -7.58 11.12
C TRP A 157 -2.30 -6.54 11.13
N PRO A 158 -2.47 -5.39 11.81
CA PRO A 158 -1.40 -4.41 11.95
C PRO A 158 -0.15 -5.03 12.58
N ALA A 159 1.01 -4.70 12.04
CA ALA A 159 2.28 -5.06 12.65
C ALA A 159 2.54 -4.18 13.88
N GLU A 160 3.50 -4.59 14.70
CA GLU A 160 3.89 -3.95 15.93
C GLU A 160 4.34 -2.49 15.69
N ASP A 161 4.18 -1.61 16.65
CA ASP A 161 4.44 -0.17 16.55
C ASP A 161 5.88 0.17 16.11
N TYR A 162 6.85 -0.69 16.42
CA TYR A 162 8.23 -0.46 16.01
C TYR A 162 8.45 -0.69 14.50
N HIS A 163 7.52 -1.31 13.79
CA HIS A 163 7.53 -1.46 12.35
C HIS A 163 6.88 -0.29 11.60
N GLN A 164 5.95 0.41 12.25
CA GLN A 164 5.27 1.55 11.64
C GLN A 164 6.25 2.73 11.48
N ASP A 165 6.22 3.40 10.33
CA ASP A 165 7.14 4.51 10.00
C ASP A 165 8.63 4.14 10.13
N TYR A 166 8.99 2.88 9.89
CA TYR A 166 10.35 2.41 10.16
C TYR A 166 11.42 3.22 9.42
N TYR A 167 11.16 3.60 8.18
CA TYR A 167 12.09 4.39 7.37
C TYR A 167 12.32 5.81 7.93
N LYS A 168 11.33 6.38 8.66
CA LYS A 168 11.45 7.67 9.37
C LYS A 168 12.15 7.51 10.72
N LYS A 169 11.77 6.47 11.49
CA LYS A 169 12.29 6.21 12.84
C LYS A 169 13.72 5.69 12.81
N ASN A 170 14.11 4.94 11.78
CA ASN A 170 15.40 4.27 11.65
C ASN A 170 16.10 4.52 10.30
N PRO A 171 16.29 5.78 9.85
CA PRO A 171 16.68 6.10 8.47
C PRO A 171 18.05 5.50 8.07
N VAL A 172 19.01 5.44 8.97
CA VAL A 172 20.35 4.88 8.69
C VAL A 172 20.25 3.37 8.45
N ARG A 173 19.54 2.66 9.33
CA ARG A 173 19.37 1.21 9.26
C ARG A 173 18.55 0.81 8.02
N TYR A 174 17.49 1.56 7.74
CA TYR A 174 16.67 1.40 6.57
C TYR A 174 17.45 1.59 5.26
N LYS A 175 18.25 2.66 5.17
CA LYS A 175 19.12 2.92 4.01
C LYS A 175 20.15 1.81 3.81
N PHE A 176 20.77 1.32 4.89
CA PHE A 176 21.71 0.21 4.82
C PHE A 176 21.04 -1.06 4.30
N TYR A 177 19.86 -1.41 4.83
CA TYR A 177 19.06 -2.54 4.38
C TYR A 177 18.70 -2.44 2.89
N THR A 178 18.08 -1.35 2.46
CA THR A 178 17.60 -1.19 1.07
C THR A 178 18.75 -1.17 0.06
N SER A 179 19.91 -0.59 0.42
CA SER A 179 21.11 -0.59 -0.43
C SER A 179 21.74 -1.98 -0.52
N GLY A 180 21.91 -2.67 0.61
CA GLY A 180 22.48 -4.03 0.65
C GLY A 180 21.59 -5.08 -0.01
N CYS A 181 20.25 -4.87 0.03
CA CYS A 181 19.27 -5.75 -0.61
C CYS A 181 19.24 -5.64 -2.15
N GLY A 182 19.86 -4.63 -2.73
CA GLY A 182 19.86 -4.39 -4.17
C GLY A 182 18.49 -3.99 -4.75
N ARG A 183 17.53 -3.62 -3.89
CA ARG A 183 16.15 -3.30 -4.27
C ARG A 183 16.08 -2.26 -5.38
N TYR A 184 16.71 -1.11 -5.16
CA TYR A 184 16.60 0.01 -6.12
C TYR A 184 17.28 -0.29 -7.45
N ALA A 185 18.42 -0.96 -7.45
CA ALA A 185 19.11 -1.36 -8.68
C ALA A 185 18.23 -2.30 -9.52
N ARG A 186 17.57 -3.27 -8.88
CA ARG A 186 16.65 -4.17 -9.57
C ARG A 186 15.40 -3.47 -10.09
N LEU A 187 14.83 -2.57 -9.31
CA LEU A 187 13.67 -1.77 -9.75
C LEU A 187 14.03 -0.85 -10.92
N ASP A 188 15.21 -0.25 -10.93
CA ASP A 188 15.67 0.59 -12.04
C ASP A 188 15.93 -0.24 -13.31
N GLU A 189 16.44 -1.47 -13.19
CA GLU A 189 16.58 -2.42 -14.30
C GLU A 189 15.22 -2.77 -14.91
N LEU A 190 14.21 -3.05 -14.06
CA LEU A 190 12.88 -3.48 -14.52
C LEU A 190 12.04 -2.33 -15.08
N TRP A 191 12.02 -1.22 -14.38
CA TRP A 191 11.04 -0.16 -14.58
C TRP A 191 11.63 1.11 -15.24
N GLY A 192 12.93 1.35 -15.07
CA GLY A 192 13.66 2.46 -15.72
C GLY A 192 12.93 3.80 -15.59
N LYS A 193 12.52 4.36 -16.73
CA LYS A 193 11.83 5.66 -16.79
C LYS A 193 10.41 5.67 -16.18
N LEU A 194 9.78 4.51 -16.05
CA LEU A 194 8.42 4.40 -15.48
C LEU A 194 8.40 4.67 -13.98
N ARG A 195 9.56 4.63 -13.34
CA ARG A 195 9.73 4.84 -11.90
C ARG A 195 10.07 6.29 -11.51
N LYS A 196 10.30 7.15 -12.51
CA LYS A 196 10.73 8.55 -12.30
C LYS A 196 9.53 9.49 -12.23
#